data_6db76a493655552ab7a793f996324a99
#
_entry.id   6db76a493655552ab7a793f996324a99
#
_cell.length_a   1.000
_cell.length_b   1.000
_cell.length_c   1.000
_cell.angle_alpha   90.00
_cell.angle_beta   90.00
_cell.angle_gamma   90.00
#
_symmetry.space_group_name_H-M   'P 1'
#
loop_
_entity.id
_entity.type
_entity.pdbx_description
1 polymer ?
#
loop_
_entity_poly.entity_id
_entity_poly.type
_entity_poly.pdbx_seq_one_letter_code
_entity_poly.pdbx_strand_id
1 'polypeptide(L)'
;MFFCGTANAEVTVPHLDIGKGGHCVNDPKFMKINHGDLLKKQRTITVHQGVIGRYSLIRCVNCHASRVNNSVLGTNRNFCQGCHVYAAVKIDCFECHSSRPETVSETLTEIGK
;
A
#
# COMPACT_ATOMS: atom_id res chain seq x y z
N MET A 1 -37.91 11.35 31.49
CA MET A 1 -37.79 10.17 30.65
C MET A 1 -36.77 10.47 29.56
N PHE A 2 -35.53 10.00 29.76
CA PHE A 2 -34.48 10.23 28.75
C PHE A 2 -34.55 9.12 27.72
N PHE A 3 -34.85 9.47 26.45
CA PHE A 3 -34.66 8.56 25.34
C PHE A 3 -33.19 8.42 25.01
N CYS A 4 -32.61 7.32 25.44
CA CYS A 4 -31.27 6.93 24.98
C CYS A 4 -31.41 6.39 23.55
N GLY A 5 -31.32 7.28 22.58
CA GLY A 5 -31.24 6.88 21.17
C GLY A 5 -29.92 6.14 20.97
N THR A 6 -29.99 4.88 20.56
CA THR A 6 -28.83 4.13 20.11
C THR A 6 -28.29 4.80 18.84
N ALA A 7 -27.25 5.61 18.97
CA ALA A 7 -26.51 6.10 17.83
C ALA A 7 -25.74 4.92 17.25
N ASN A 8 -26.26 4.32 16.19
CA ASN A 8 -25.50 3.41 15.35
C ASN A 8 -24.50 4.25 14.55
N ALA A 9 -23.31 4.46 15.10
CA ALA A 9 -22.21 5.01 14.36
C ALA A 9 -21.68 3.91 13.43
N GLU A 10 -22.22 3.82 12.23
CA GLU A 10 -21.67 2.97 11.19
C GLU A 10 -20.40 3.63 10.65
N VAL A 11 -19.26 3.05 10.99
CA VAL A 11 -17.97 3.51 10.45
C VAL A 11 -17.87 3.02 9.02
N THR A 12 -17.89 3.96 8.07
CA THR A 12 -17.82 3.66 6.66
C THR A 12 -16.46 3.06 6.30
N VAL A 13 -16.47 1.83 5.77
CA VAL A 13 -15.28 1.17 5.25
C VAL A 13 -14.78 1.94 4.02
N PRO A 14 -13.46 2.23 3.91
CA PRO A 14 -12.96 2.98 2.78
C PRO A 14 -13.10 2.22 1.46
N HIS A 15 -13.52 2.94 0.41
CA HIS A 15 -13.48 2.45 -0.97
C HIS A 15 -12.11 2.77 -1.57
N LEU A 16 -11.27 1.74 -1.70
CA LEU A 16 -9.91 1.89 -2.19
C LEU A 16 -9.82 1.73 -3.70
N ASP A 17 -9.03 2.59 -4.34
CA ASP A 17 -8.57 2.39 -5.72
C ASP A 17 -7.42 1.37 -5.70
N ILE A 18 -7.66 0.20 -6.24
CA ILE A 18 -6.70 -0.91 -6.24
C ILE A 18 -5.71 -0.89 -7.41
N GLY A 19 -5.73 0.18 -8.20
CA GLY A 19 -4.79 0.37 -9.31
C GLY A 19 -4.98 -0.63 -10.45
N LYS A 20 -3.97 -1.42 -10.76
CA LYS A 20 -4.01 -2.39 -11.87
C LYS A 20 -5.01 -3.52 -11.66
N GLY A 21 -5.36 -3.82 -10.42
CA GLY A 21 -6.24 -4.94 -10.12
C GLY A 21 -5.57 -6.29 -10.37
N GLY A 22 -6.37 -7.31 -10.66
CA GLY A 22 -5.90 -8.68 -10.85
C GLY A 22 -5.78 -9.45 -9.54
N HIS A 23 -4.83 -10.37 -9.48
CA HIS A 23 -4.63 -11.20 -8.30
C HIS A 23 -3.77 -10.51 -7.25
N CYS A 24 -4.22 -10.51 -5.99
CA CYS A 24 -3.41 -10.12 -4.86
C CYS A 24 -2.21 -11.07 -4.72
N VAL A 25 -1.09 -10.56 -4.21
CA VAL A 25 0.14 -11.34 -3.99
C VAL A 25 -0.08 -12.52 -3.04
N ASN A 26 -1.09 -12.42 -2.17
CA ASN A 26 -1.56 -13.47 -1.27
C ASN A 26 -3.03 -13.21 -0.94
N ASP A 27 -3.67 -14.08 -0.14
CA ASP A 27 -5.04 -13.87 0.29
C ASP A 27 -5.24 -12.47 0.93
N PRO A 28 -6.25 -11.69 0.49
CA PRO A 28 -6.46 -10.33 1.00
C PRO A 28 -6.63 -10.25 2.52
N LYS A 29 -7.30 -11.20 3.14
CA LYS A 29 -7.46 -11.23 4.60
C LYS A 29 -6.14 -11.47 5.31
N PHE A 30 -5.33 -12.38 4.79
CA PHE A 30 -3.97 -12.63 5.27
C PHE A 30 -3.11 -11.38 5.15
N MET A 31 -3.15 -10.69 4.01
CA MET A 31 -2.38 -9.49 3.78
C MET A 31 -2.77 -8.34 4.70
N LYS A 32 -4.05 -8.14 4.99
CA LYS A 32 -4.50 -7.12 5.94
C LYS A 32 -3.88 -7.28 7.33
N ILE A 33 -3.73 -8.51 7.77
CA ILE A 33 -3.20 -8.83 9.11
C ILE A 33 -1.67 -8.85 9.12
N ASN A 34 -1.04 -9.33 8.07
CA ASN A 34 0.36 -9.73 8.08
C ASN A 34 1.29 -8.89 7.20
N HIS A 35 0.78 -7.97 6.35
CA HIS A 35 1.64 -7.25 5.40
C HIS A 35 2.74 -6.43 6.07
N GLY A 36 2.49 -5.88 7.26
CA GLY A 36 3.50 -5.14 8.02
C GLY A 36 4.74 -5.99 8.34
N ASP A 37 4.53 -7.21 8.82
CA ASP A 37 5.61 -8.14 9.15
C ASP A 37 6.31 -8.67 7.90
N LEU A 38 5.55 -8.93 6.83
CA LEU A 38 6.11 -9.34 5.54
C LEU A 38 6.99 -8.26 4.92
N LEU A 39 6.58 -7.00 4.99
CA LEU A 39 7.37 -5.85 4.53
C LEU A 39 8.65 -5.69 5.34
N LYS A 40 8.60 -5.79 6.66
CA LYS A 40 9.78 -5.72 7.54
C LYS A 40 10.77 -6.84 7.24
N LYS A 41 10.29 -8.06 7.06
CA LYS A 41 11.11 -9.22 6.69
C LYS A 41 11.76 -9.03 5.32
N GLN A 42 10.99 -8.58 4.34
CA GLN A 42 11.51 -8.30 3.00
C GLN A 42 12.55 -7.17 3.02
N ARG A 43 12.31 -6.11 3.79
CA ARG A 43 13.28 -5.03 3.98
C ARG A 43 14.63 -5.56 4.48
N THR A 44 14.60 -6.42 5.49
CA THR A 44 15.83 -7.03 6.05
C THR A 44 16.59 -7.83 4.98
N ILE A 45 15.89 -8.64 4.21
CA ILE A 45 16.48 -9.42 3.11
C ILE A 45 17.08 -8.50 2.04
N THR A 46 16.35 -7.47 1.64
CA THR A 46 16.81 -6.53 0.61
C THR A 46 18.04 -5.76 1.05
N VAL A 47 18.05 -5.26 2.29
CA VAL A 47 19.19 -4.50 2.82
C VAL A 47 20.44 -5.36 2.98
N HIS A 48 20.31 -6.60 3.46
CA HIS A 48 21.47 -7.47 3.71
C HIS A 48 21.94 -8.27 2.50
N GLN A 49 21.04 -8.60 1.57
CA GLN A 49 21.32 -9.49 0.45
C GLN A 49 21.15 -8.86 -0.92
N GLY A 50 20.62 -7.63 -1.00
CA GLY A 50 20.33 -6.96 -2.28
C GLY A 50 19.24 -7.62 -3.11
N VAL A 51 18.38 -8.43 -2.51
CA VAL A 51 17.34 -9.18 -3.20
C VAL A 51 15.99 -8.45 -3.13
N ILE A 52 15.38 -8.21 -4.28
CA ILE A 52 14.01 -7.69 -4.39
C ILE A 52 13.07 -8.88 -4.50
N GLY A 53 12.32 -9.13 -3.43
CA GLY A 53 11.43 -10.27 -3.34
C GLY A 53 9.97 -9.94 -3.63
N ARG A 54 9.14 -10.95 -3.44
CA ARG A 54 7.69 -10.91 -3.69
C ARG A 54 6.97 -9.82 -2.90
N TYR A 55 7.41 -9.55 -1.67
CA TYR A 55 6.79 -8.56 -0.77
C TYR A 55 7.56 -7.24 -0.72
N SER A 56 8.33 -6.91 -1.75
CA SER A 56 9.02 -5.64 -1.85
C SER A 56 8.02 -4.49 -2.02
N LEU A 57 8.25 -3.39 -1.30
CA LEU A 57 7.38 -2.21 -1.33
C LEU A 57 7.19 -1.67 -2.76
N ILE A 58 8.23 -1.65 -3.56
CA ILE A 58 8.17 -1.21 -4.95
C ILE A 58 7.15 -2.00 -5.78
N ARG A 59 7.04 -3.29 -5.56
CA ARG A 59 6.06 -4.13 -6.27
C ARG A 59 4.63 -3.82 -5.83
N CYS A 60 4.44 -3.53 -4.54
CA CYS A 60 3.15 -3.10 -4.02
C CYS A 60 2.73 -1.78 -4.65
N VAL A 61 3.63 -0.79 -4.69
CA VAL A 61 3.38 0.52 -5.29
C VAL A 61 3.09 0.39 -6.80
N ASN A 62 3.87 -0.38 -7.53
CA ASN A 62 3.69 -0.56 -8.97
C ASN A 62 2.32 -1.16 -9.34
N CYS A 63 1.80 -2.03 -8.49
CA CYS A 63 0.49 -2.66 -8.72
C CYS A 63 -0.68 -1.83 -8.19
N HIS A 64 -0.52 -1.20 -7.03
CA HIS A 64 -1.61 -0.54 -6.30
C HIS A 64 -1.71 0.97 -6.47
N ALA A 65 -0.78 1.60 -7.20
CA ALA A 65 -0.90 3.03 -7.51
C ALA A 65 -2.18 3.32 -8.28
N SER A 66 -2.90 4.35 -7.84
CA SER A 66 -4.15 4.76 -8.44
C SER A 66 -3.96 5.16 -9.91
N ARG A 67 -4.91 4.81 -10.74
CA ARG A 67 -4.96 5.29 -12.14
C ARG A 67 -5.30 6.78 -12.25
N VAL A 68 -5.81 7.38 -11.18
CA VAL A 68 -6.19 8.80 -11.15
C VAL A 68 -4.98 9.70 -10.90
N ASN A 69 -4.18 9.41 -9.87
CA ASN A 69 -3.03 10.24 -9.48
C ASN A 69 -1.69 9.52 -9.53
N ASN A 70 -1.66 8.28 -10.01
CA ASN A 70 -0.46 7.44 -10.13
C ASN A 70 0.33 7.33 -8.82
N SER A 71 -0.39 7.18 -7.70
CA SER A 71 0.20 7.09 -6.36
C SER A 71 -0.61 6.17 -5.46
N VAL A 72 0.01 5.70 -4.40
CA VAL A 72 -0.67 5.01 -3.29
C VAL A 72 -1.04 5.96 -2.16
N LEU A 73 -0.68 7.24 -2.30
CA LEU A 73 -0.99 8.34 -1.37
C LEU A 73 -1.66 9.51 -2.10
N GLY A 74 -2.21 10.44 -1.35
CA GLY A 74 -2.78 11.69 -1.84
C GLY A 74 -4.24 11.91 -1.43
N THR A 75 -5.04 10.88 -1.43
CA THR A 75 -6.44 10.90 -0.97
C THR A 75 -6.76 9.64 -0.16
N ASN A 76 -7.90 9.67 0.54
CA ASN A 76 -8.38 8.49 1.28
C ASN A 76 -8.90 7.36 0.35
N ARG A 77 -8.88 7.55 -0.94
CA ARG A 77 -9.16 6.50 -1.93
C ARG A 77 -7.88 5.78 -2.40
N ASN A 78 -6.72 6.35 -2.15
CA ASN A 78 -5.45 5.72 -2.47
C ASN A 78 -5.19 4.50 -1.58
N PHE A 79 -4.61 3.46 -2.14
CA PHE A 79 -4.57 2.12 -1.57
C PHE A 79 -3.96 2.07 -0.16
N CYS A 80 -2.79 2.65 0.03
CA CYS A 80 -2.16 2.66 1.34
C CYS A 80 -2.81 3.66 2.28
N GLN A 81 -2.98 4.90 1.83
CA GLN A 81 -3.49 5.99 2.66
C GLN A 81 -4.90 5.72 3.18
N GLY A 82 -5.80 5.26 2.33
CA GLY A 82 -7.19 5.07 2.71
C GLY A 82 -7.36 4.10 3.88
N CYS A 83 -6.68 2.97 3.84
CA CYS A 83 -6.75 1.98 4.92
C CYS A 83 -6.01 2.45 6.18
N HIS A 84 -4.82 3.04 6.04
CA HIS A 84 -4.03 3.49 7.19
C HIS A 84 -4.65 4.68 7.92
N VAL A 85 -5.30 5.60 7.21
CA VAL A 85 -6.10 6.68 7.84
C VAL A 85 -7.31 6.08 8.57
N TYR A 86 -8.02 5.15 7.94
CA TYR A 86 -9.16 4.47 8.56
C TYR A 86 -8.77 3.72 9.83
N ALA A 87 -7.66 3.00 9.81
CA ALA A 87 -7.15 2.22 10.95
C ALA A 87 -6.36 3.08 11.95
N ALA A 88 -6.17 4.37 11.70
CA ALA A 88 -5.34 5.28 12.50
C ALA A 88 -3.90 4.78 12.70
N VAL A 89 -3.34 4.14 11.69
CA VAL A 89 -1.96 3.62 11.70
C VAL A 89 -1.07 4.52 10.85
N LYS A 90 -0.10 5.17 11.48
CA LYS A 90 0.87 6.01 10.77
C LYS A 90 1.87 5.13 10.01
N ILE A 91 2.13 5.50 8.75
CA ILE A 91 3.19 4.91 7.92
C ILE A 91 4.22 5.97 7.57
N ASP A 92 5.48 5.61 7.68
CA ASP A 92 6.63 6.48 7.40
C ASP A 92 7.46 6.02 6.18
N CYS A 93 7.04 4.94 5.51
CA CYS A 93 7.73 4.36 4.36
C CYS A 93 8.02 5.39 3.27
N PHE A 94 7.05 6.28 3.01
CA PHE A 94 7.11 7.26 1.92
C PHE A 94 7.83 8.56 2.28
N GLU A 95 8.44 8.63 3.44
CA GLU A 95 9.43 9.68 3.75
C GLU A 95 10.74 9.46 2.99
N CYS A 96 11.04 8.20 2.65
CA CYS A 96 12.24 7.81 1.88
C CYS A 96 11.89 7.14 0.54
N HIS A 97 10.80 6.36 0.49
CA HIS A 97 10.37 5.65 -0.71
C HIS A 97 9.34 6.45 -1.51
N SER A 98 9.38 6.32 -2.84
CA SER A 98 8.37 6.91 -3.71
C SER A 98 7.01 6.24 -3.51
N SER A 99 5.95 7.04 -3.46
CA SER A 99 4.57 6.58 -3.48
C SER A 99 4.04 6.32 -4.89
N ARG A 100 4.89 6.51 -5.90
CA ARG A 100 4.57 6.37 -7.33
C ARG A 100 5.37 5.23 -7.95
N PRO A 101 4.81 4.53 -8.96
CA PRO A 101 5.55 3.52 -9.70
C PRO A 101 6.79 4.08 -10.37
N GLU A 102 7.79 3.23 -10.52
CA GLU A 102 8.93 3.56 -11.39
C GLU A 102 8.50 3.58 -12.86
N THR A 103 9.06 4.52 -13.62
CA THR A 103 8.86 4.57 -15.05
C THR A 103 9.78 3.56 -15.74
N VAL A 104 9.21 2.75 -16.62
CA VAL A 104 9.93 1.67 -17.33
C VAL A 104 11.12 2.20 -18.15
N SER A 105 11.07 3.46 -18.56
CA SER A 105 12.14 4.09 -19.34
C SER A 105 13.44 4.32 -18.54
N GLU A 106 13.35 4.55 -17.25
CA GLU A 106 14.52 4.76 -16.41
C GLU A 106 15.25 3.45 -16.12
N THR A 107 14.51 2.37 -15.91
CA THR A 107 15.07 1.03 -15.65
C THR A 107 15.83 0.47 -16.85
N LEU A 108 15.36 0.73 -18.07
CA LEU A 108 16.01 0.27 -19.29
C LEU A 108 17.31 1.02 -19.61
N THR A 109 17.43 2.27 -19.19
CA THR A 109 18.63 3.07 -19.40
C THR A 109 19.77 2.65 -18.48
N GLU A 110 19.48 2.17 -17.28
CA GLU A 110 20.47 1.68 -16.33
C GLU A 110 21.00 0.28 -16.70
N ILE A 111 20.15 -0.57 -17.27
CA ILE A 111 20.53 -1.93 -17.71
C ILE A 111 21.34 -1.91 -19.01
N GLY A 112 21.20 -0.88 -19.85
CA GLY A 112 21.92 -0.71 -21.12
C GLY A 112 23.32 -0.10 -20.99
N LYS A 113 23.79 0.10 -19.80
CA LYS A 113 25.17 0.54 -19.49
C LYS A 113 25.98 -0.66 -18.96
#